data_b4a0d43c57f40d9560afc3a8b4731dc8
#
_entry.id   b4a0d43c57f40d9560afc3a8b4731dc8
#
_cell.length_a   1.000
_cell.length_b   1.000
_cell.length_c   1.000
_cell.angle_alpha   90.00
_cell.angle_beta   90.00
_cell.angle_gamma   90.00
#
_symmetry.space_group_name_H-M   'P 1'
#
loop_
_entity.id
_entity.type
_entity.pdbx_description
1 polymer ?
#
loop_
_entity_poly.entity_id
_entity_poly.type
_entity_poly.pdbx_seq_one_letter_code
_entity_poly.pdbx_strand_id
1 'polypeptide(L)'
;LAPGAYSYLIIVEGVGLICTCLWRKQSKSERFLNETIAWYEKHYPELDRTPIKRVGGKGDFTINQRYKQDGRYYVGESGGLQDFMWGFGMRMAVWSGVLAAQDILGECDYETEVRKQLLPYVRTSVANRWLMNRVGDGMFKRMCRRWMKDQEKRGDGLVWIGKLFRPAWYK
;
A
#
# COMPACT_ATOMS: atom_id res chain seq x y z
N LEU A 1 -11.99 10.08 -7.98
CA LEU A 1 -11.46 10.51 -6.70
C LEU A 1 -9.96 10.25 -6.55
N ALA A 2 -9.45 9.05 -6.84
CA ALA A 2 -8.07 8.66 -6.65
C ALA A 2 -7.48 7.98 -7.90
N PRO A 3 -7.03 8.72 -8.93
CA PRO A 3 -6.54 8.15 -10.17
C PRO A 3 -5.40 7.14 -9.99
N GLY A 4 -5.68 5.89 -10.31
CA GLY A 4 -4.74 4.77 -10.25
C GLY A 4 -4.41 4.27 -8.84
N ALA A 5 -5.09 4.77 -7.79
CA ALA A 5 -4.91 4.35 -6.41
C ALA A 5 -6.24 4.33 -5.64
N TYR A 6 -6.30 4.81 -4.41
CA TYR A 6 -7.47 4.71 -3.55
C TYR A 6 -7.56 5.90 -2.60
N SER A 7 -8.76 6.13 -2.06
CA SER A 7 -9.00 7.05 -0.97
C SER A 7 -9.55 6.29 0.23
N TYR A 8 -9.28 6.78 1.43
CA TYR A 8 -9.75 6.15 2.65
C TYR A 8 -10.03 7.17 3.75
N LEU A 9 -10.87 6.78 4.69
CA LEU A 9 -11.09 7.43 5.96
C LEU A 9 -10.72 6.44 7.06
N ILE A 10 -9.88 6.86 7.98
CA ILE A 10 -9.55 6.13 9.20
C ILE A 10 -9.95 7.01 10.38
N ILE A 11 -10.65 6.46 11.35
CA ILE A 11 -11.03 7.14 12.60
C ILE A 11 -10.43 6.36 13.76
N VAL A 12 -9.65 7.04 14.58
CA VAL A 12 -9.05 6.46 15.80
C VAL A 12 -9.27 7.44 16.93
N GLU A 13 -9.90 6.99 18.00
CA GLU A 13 -10.15 7.79 19.23
C GLU A 13 -10.81 9.15 18.94
N GLY A 14 -11.75 9.20 18.01
CA GLY A 14 -12.47 10.41 17.65
C GLY A 14 -11.73 11.34 16.69
N VAL A 15 -10.49 11.02 16.30
CA VAL A 15 -9.75 11.78 15.29
C VAL A 15 -9.77 11.06 13.95
N GLY A 16 -10.22 11.74 12.91
CA GLY A 16 -10.33 11.21 11.56
C GLY A 16 -9.19 11.66 10.65
N LEU A 17 -8.69 10.73 9.81
CA LEU A 17 -7.79 11.03 8.69
C LEU A 17 -8.47 10.68 7.38
N ILE A 18 -8.76 11.69 6.56
CA ILE A 18 -9.17 11.51 5.16
C ILE A 18 -7.92 11.61 4.29
N CYS A 19 -7.67 10.57 3.52
CA CYS A 19 -6.51 10.51 2.63
C CYS A 19 -6.92 10.19 1.20
N THR A 20 -6.22 10.77 0.25
CA THR A 20 -6.31 10.45 -1.17
C THR A 20 -4.93 10.09 -1.70
N CYS A 21 -4.71 8.82 -1.97
CA CYS A 21 -3.49 8.32 -2.59
C CYS A 21 -3.58 8.46 -4.11
N LEU A 22 -2.56 8.98 -4.74
CA LEU A 22 -2.52 9.21 -6.18
C LEU A 22 -1.32 8.53 -6.81
N TRP A 23 -1.57 7.64 -7.76
CA TRP A 23 -0.52 7.11 -8.61
C TRP A 23 -0.31 7.93 -9.88
N ARG A 24 -1.37 8.59 -10.35
CA ARG A 24 -1.37 9.44 -11.55
C ARG A 24 -1.94 10.80 -11.21
N LYS A 25 -1.58 11.82 -12.01
CA LYS A 25 -2.10 13.19 -11.89
C LYS A 25 -1.80 13.84 -10.54
N GLN A 26 -0.63 13.57 -9.98
CA GLN A 26 -0.20 14.07 -8.67
C GLN A 26 -0.21 15.60 -8.58
N SER A 27 0.04 16.32 -9.69
CA SER A 27 -0.07 17.79 -9.76
C SER A 27 -1.46 18.32 -9.48
N LYS A 28 -2.49 17.47 -9.46
CA LYS A 28 -3.89 17.81 -9.15
C LYS A 28 -4.34 17.23 -7.81
N SER A 29 -3.40 16.97 -6.89
CA SER A 29 -3.66 16.31 -5.60
C SER A 29 -4.71 17.01 -4.76
N GLU A 30 -4.66 18.32 -4.69
CA GLU A 30 -5.64 19.12 -3.95
C GLU A 30 -7.06 18.95 -4.49
N ARG A 31 -7.23 18.99 -5.80
CA ARG A 31 -8.53 18.74 -6.43
C ARG A 31 -9.08 17.37 -6.03
N PHE A 32 -8.28 16.30 -6.13
CA PHE A 32 -8.73 14.95 -5.80
C PHE A 32 -9.00 14.77 -4.31
N LEU A 33 -8.23 15.44 -3.45
CA LEU A 33 -8.52 15.46 -2.01
C LEU A 33 -9.88 16.15 -1.74
N ASN A 34 -10.13 17.30 -2.34
CA ASN A 34 -11.39 18.01 -2.18
C ASN A 34 -12.58 17.19 -2.72
N GLU A 35 -12.43 16.52 -3.88
CA GLU A 35 -13.43 15.57 -4.39
C GLU A 35 -13.69 14.40 -3.42
N THR A 36 -12.66 13.91 -2.73
CA THR A 36 -12.78 12.84 -1.74
C THR A 36 -13.50 13.36 -0.48
N ILE A 37 -13.14 14.52 0.00
CA ILE A 37 -13.81 15.17 1.15
C ILE A 37 -15.29 15.35 0.84
N ALA A 38 -15.63 15.95 -0.30
CA ALA A 38 -17.02 16.18 -0.72
C ALA A 38 -17.81 14.86 -0.84
N TRP A 39 -17.15 13.75 -1.24
CA TRP A 39 -17.76 12.44 -1.27
C TRP A 39 -18.11 11.94 0.14
N TYR A 40 -17.19 12.04 1.10
CA TYR A 40 -17.44 11.68 2.49
C TYR A 40 -18.49 12.57 3.13
N GLU A 41 -18.49 13.86 2.81
CA GLU A 41 -19.50 14.82 3.26
C GLU A 41 -20.93 14.43 2.86
N LYS A 42 -21.07 13.97 1.67
CA LYS A 42 -22.36 13.54 1.14
C LYS A 42 -22.86 12.23 1.75
N HIS A 43 -21.94 11.30 2.06
CA HIS A 43 -22.30 9.93 2.46
C HIS A 43 -22.29 9.71 3.98
N TYR A 44 -21.61 10.59 4.71
CA TYR A 44 -21.45 10.55 6.17
C TYR A 44 -21.61 11.96 6.75
N PRO A 45 -22.83 12.55 6.67
CA PRO A 45 -23.07 13.93 7.10
C PRO A 45 -22.90 14.15 8.61
N GLU A 46 -22.94 13.07 9.39
CA GLU A 46 -22.80 13.06 10.84
C GLU A 46 -21.35 13.25 11.33
N LEU A 47 -20.34 13.12 10.45
CA LEU A 47 -18.95 13.31 10.85
C LEU A 47 -18.63 14.78 11.07
N ASP A 48 -18.13 15.14 12.24
CA ASP A 48 -17.49 16.44 12.45
C ASP A 48 -16.23 16.56 11.56
N ARG A 49 -16.12 17.68 10.86
CA ARG A 49 -15.13 17.90 9.80
C ARG A 49 -14.28 19.13 10.03
N THR A 50 -14.19 19.59 11.25
CA THR A 50 -13.29 20.70 11.58
C THR A 50 -11.85 20.26 11.28
N PRO A 51 -11.20 20.78 10.21
CA PRO A 51 -9.88 20.32 9.84
C PRO A 51 -8.86 20.82 10.84
N ILE A 52 -8.14 19.87 11.47
CA ILE A 52 -7.05 20.18 12.41
C ILE A 52 -5.78 20.53 11.62
N LYS A 53 -5.45 19.73 10.60
CA LYS A 53 -4.22 19.90 9.82
C LYS A 53 -4.34 19.28 8.44
N ARG A 54 -3.73 19.91 7.42
CA ARG A 54 -3.48 19.28 6.13
C ARG A 54 -2.03 18.83 6.06
N VAL A 55 -1.83 17.58 5.61
CA VAL A 55 -0.51 16.99 5.43
C VAL A 55 -0.46 16.30 4.07
N GLY A 56 0.72 16.17 3.50
CA GLY A 56 0.94 15.46 2.26
C GLY A 56 2.35 14.88 2.24
N GLY A 57 2.55 13.86 1.43
CA GLY A 57 3.84 13.22 1.24
C GLY A 57 3.94 12.61 -0.16
N LYS A 58 5.15 12.26 -0.53
CA LYS A 58 5.46 11.56 -1.78
C LYS A 58 6.31 10.33 -1.41
N GLY A 59 5.85 9.17 -1.84
CA GLY A 59 6.61 7.92 -1.71
C GLY A 59 7.37 7.62 -2.99
N ASP A 60 8.55 7.05 -2.87
CA ASP A 60 9.33 6.55 -3.98
C ASP A 60 9.20 5.03 -4.08
N PHE A 61 8.97 4.55 -5.31
CA PHE A 61 8.81 3.14 -5.62
C PHE A 61 10.01 2.67 -6.44
N THR A 62 11.03 2.20 -5.73
CA THR A 62 12.25 1.64 -6.34
C THR A 62 12.48 0.23 -5.84
N ILE A 63 13.13 -0.61 -6.66
CA ILE A 63 13.65 -1.91 -6.22
C ILE A 63 15.15 -1.75 -6.12
N ASN A 64 15.67 -1.80 -4.91
CA ASN A 64 17.09 -1.69 -4.67
C ASN A 64 17.81 -2.99 -5.09
N GLN A 65 19.04 -2.84 -5.58
CA GLN A 65 19.88 -3.98 -5.91
C GLN A 65 20.62 -4.53 -4.68
N ARG A 66 20.81 -3.70 -3.66
CA ARG A 66 21.50 -4.04 -2.41
C ARG A 66 20.70 -3.54 -1.22
N TYR A 67 20.61 -4.35 -0.18
CA TYR A 67 19.90 -4.07 1.05
C TYR A 67 20.82 -3.80 2.24
N LYS A 68 22.10 -4.17 2.08
CA LYS A 68 23.19 -3.84 3.02
C LYS A 68 24.41 -3.37 2.24
N GLN A 69 24.96 -2.22 2.60
CA GLN A 69 26.16 -1.66 1.97
C GLN A 69 26.93 -0.80 2.97
N ASP A 70 28.25 -0.99 3.02
CA ASP A 70 29.18 -0.21 3.88
C ASP A 70 28.72 -0.18 5.35
N GLY A 71 28.29 -1.33 5.88
CA GLY A 71 27.77 -1.47 7.24
C GLY A 71 26.38 -0.85 7.49
N ARG A 72 25.75 -0.29 6.47
CA ARG A 72 24.42 0.32 6.56
C ARG A 72 23.33 -0.63 6.07
N TYR A 73 22.22 -0.67 6.79
CA TYR A 73 21.03 -1.46 6.45
C TYR A 73 19.97 -0.55 5.82
N TYR A 74 19.45 -0.95 4.68
CA TYR A 74 18.34 -0.29 4.02
C TYR A 74 17.06 -1.07 4.34
N VAL A 75 16.26 -0.57 5.28
CA VAL A 75 15.04 -1.22 5.78
C VAL A 75 13.79 -0.50 5.27
N GLY A 76 12.68 -1.24 5.13
CA GLY A 76 11.41 -0.66 4.71
C GLY A 76 11.51 0.12 3.39
N GLU A 77 10.93 1.31 3.34
CA GLU A 77 10.89 2.15 2.14
C GLU A 77 12.28 2.55 1.65
N SER A 78 13.24 2.81 2.53
CA SER A 78 14.62 3.12 2.15
C SER A 78 15.31 1.96 1.41
N GLY A 79 14.87 0.72 1.67
CA GLY A 79 15.27 -0.48 0.95
C GLY A 79 14.42 -0.78 -0.29
N GLY A 80 13.44 0.07 -0.62
CA GLY A 80 12.44 -0.25 -1.64
C GLY A 80 11.53 -1.42 -1.27
N LEU A 81 11.46 -1.76 0.03
CA LEU A 81 10.67 -2.86 0.56
C LEU A 81 9.27 -2.40 0.91
N GLN A 82 8.45 -2.21 -0.11
CA GLN A 82 7.06 -1.81 0.02
C GLN A 82 6.20 -2.44 -1.08
N ASP A 83 4.89 -2.43 -0.88
CA ASP A 83 3.93 -2.92 -1.84
C ASP A 83 3.70 -1.89 -2.96
N PHE A 84 4.04 -2.23 -4.19
CA PHE A 84 3.88 -1.36 -5.36
C PHE A 84 2.41 -1.23 -5.80
N MET A 85 1.54 -2.15 -5.39
CA MET A 85 0.14 -2.13 -5.77
C MET A 85 -0.62 -1.01 -5.04
N TRP A 86 -0.44 -0.94 -3.72
CA TRP A 86 -1.19 -0.06 -2.83
C TRP A 86 -0.33 0.94 -2.04
N GLY A 87 0.99 0.79 -2.04
CA GLY A 87 1.89 1.63 -1.25
C GLY A 87 1.97 1.23 0.23
N PHE A 88 1.54 0.02 0.59
CA PHE A 88 1.63 -0.44 1.97
C PHE A 88 3.06 -0.88 2.31
N GLY A 89 3.67 -0.25 3.31
CA GLY A 89 5.06 -0.49 3.69
C GLY A 89 5.27 -1.00 5.11
N MET A 90 4.33 -0.80 6.05
CA MET A 90 4.54 -1.09 7.49
C MET A 90 4.99 -2.52 7.76
N ARG A 91 4.32 -3.52 7.18
CA ARG A 91 4.71 -4.93 7.36
C ARG A 91 6.13 -5.21 6.89
N MET A 92 6.50 -4.67 5.73
CA MET A 92 7.84 -4.84 5.17
C MET A 92 8.89 -4.11 6.00
N ALA A 93 8.56 -2.92 6.51
CA ALA A 93 9.45 -2.15 7.36
C ALA A 93 9.75 -2.89 8.68
N VAL A 94 8.72 -3.39 9.37
CA VAL A 94 8.89 -4.18 10.60
C VAL A 94 9.69 -5.44 10.32
N TRP A 95 9.32 -6.21 9.29
CA TRP A 95 9.98 -7.47 8.97
C TRP A 95 11.45 -7.26 8.60
N SER A 96 11.76 -6.31 7.74
CA SER A 96 13.14 -5.99 7.38
C SER A 96 13.94 -5.44 8.57
N GLY A 97 13.31 -4.69 9.47
CA GLY A 97 13.93 -4.26 10.73
C GLY A 97 14.33 -5.44 11.63
N VAL A 98 13.45 -6.45 11.76
CA VAL A 98 13.75 -7.68 12.52
C VAL A 98 14.92 -8.42 11.89
N LEU A 99 14.91 -8.61 10.55
CA LEU A 99 16.01 -9.28 9.85
C LEU A 99 17.33 -8.53 9.98
N ALA A 100 17.31 -7.18 9.98
CA ALA A 100 18.50 -6.39 10.21
C ALA A 100 19.05 -6.56 11.62
N ALA A 101 18.16 -6.62 12.65
CA ALA A 101 18.56 -6.89 14.02
C ALA A 101 19.19 -8.29 14.17
N GLN A 102 18.61 -9.31 13.53
CA GLN A 102 19.16 -10.67 13.54
C GLN A 102 20.54 -10.75 12.88
N ASP A 103 20.77 -10.01 11.78
CA ASP A 103 22.10 -9.95 11.17
C ASP A 103 23.14 -9.25 12.08
N ILE A 104 22.74 -8.20 12.79
CA ILE A 104 23.61 -7.53 13.78
C ILE A 104 23.99 -8.49 14.92
N LEU A 105 23.09 -9.38 15.32
CA LEU A 105 23.34 -10.42 16.32
C LEU A 105 24.10 -11.63 15.77
N GLY A 106 24.40 -11.68 14.49
CA GLY A 106 25.09 -12.78 13.83
C GLY A 106 24.22 -14.03 13.60
N GLU A 107 22.89 -13.89 13.67
CA GLU A 107 21.95 -15.01 13.51
C GLU A 107 21.62 -15.31 12.04
N CYS A 108 21.78 -14.34 11.13
CA CYS A 108 21.50 -14.52 9.71
C CYS A 108 22.33 -13.55 8.85
N ASP A 109 22.24 -13.69 7.53
CA ASP A 109 22.72 -12.70 6.57
C ASP A 109 21.52 -11.89 6.03
N TYR A 110 21.51 -10.59 6.31
CA TYR A 110 20.40 -9.68 5.99
C TYR A 110 20.07 -9.65 4.50
N GLU A 111 21.09 -9.54 3.66
CA GLU A 111 20.92 -9.44 2.21
C GLU A 111 20.25 -10.71 1.66
N THR A 112 20.70 -11.88 2.10
CA THR A 112 20.16 -13.18 1.71
C THR A 112 18.71 -13.34 2.18
N GLU A 113 18.43 -13.01 3.45
CA GLU A 113 17.09 -13.18 4.00
C GLU A 113 16.07 -12.21 3.40
N VAL A 114 16.44 -10.96 3.14
CA VAL A 114 15.58 -10.01 2.43
C VAL A 114 15.24 -10.52 1.03
N ARG A 115 16.24 -11.03 0.29
CA ARG A 115 16.02 -11.58 -1.06
C ARG A 115 15.11 -12.80 -1.05
N LYS A 116 15.23 -13.65 -0.05
CA LYS A 116 14.45 -14.87 0.10
C LYS A 116 13.04 -14.60 0.60
N GLN A 117 12.88 -13.79 1.62
CA GLN A 117 11.62 -13.61 2.34
C GLN A 117 10.78 -12.43 1.85
N LEU A 118 11.39 -11.29 1.48
CA LEU A 118 10.67 -10.04 1.19
C LEU A 118 10.61 -9.72 -0.30
N LEU A 119 11.70 -9.90 -1.03
CA LEU A 119 11.76 -9.56 -2.45
C LEU A 119 10.70 -10.26 -3.32
N PRO A 120 10.30 -11.53 -3.07
CA PRO A 120 9.21 -12.16 -3.81
C PRO A 120 7.88 -11.40 -3.69
N TYR A 121 7.55 -10.84 -2.51
CA TYR A 121 6.35 -10.02 -2.32
C TYR A 121 6.44 -8.70 -3.08
N VAL A 122 7.59 -8.04 -3.04
CA VAL A 122 7.83 -6.80 -3.79
C VAL A 122 7.65 -7.05 -5.29
N ARG A 123 8.28 -8.09 -5.84
CA ARG A 123 8.16 -8.46 -7.25
C ARG A 123 6.73 -8.79 -7.66
N THR A 124 6.01 -9.51 -6.82
CA THR A 124 4.59 -9.82 -7.03
C THR A 124 3.76 -8.54 -7.09
N SER A 125 4.00 -7.60 -6.18
CA SER A 125 3.29 -6.33 -6.17
C SER A 125 3.58 -5.46 -7.40
N VAL A 126 4.81 -5.51 -7.93
CA VAL A 126 5.18 -4.86 -9.21
C VAL A 126 4.40 -5.46 -10.37
N ALA A 127 4.33 -6.80 -10.46
CA ALA A 127 3.57 -7.49 -11.49
C ALA A 127 2.07 -7.14 -11.42
N ASN A 128 1.49 -7.14 -10.22
CA ASN A 128 0.12 -6.73 -9.98
C ASN A 128 -0.13 -5.28 -10.40
N ARG A 129 0.79 -4.37 -10.07
CA ARG A 129 0.70 -2.97 -10.46
C ARG A 129 0.76 -2.79 -11.97
N TRP A 130 1.67 -3.51 -12.63
CA TRP A 130 1.77 -3.49 -14.08
C TRP A 130 0.46 -3.97 -14.74
N LEU A 131 -0.12 -5.07 -14.26
CA LEU A 131 -1.40 -5.57 -14.74
C LEU A 131 -2.51 -4.54 -14.53
N MET A 132 -2.64 -3.99 -13.32
CA MET A 132 -3.62 -2.95 -13.00
C MET A 132 -3.53 -1.74 -13.91
N ASN A 133 -2.31 -1.30 -14.24
CA ASN A 133 -2.12 -0.16 -15.12
C ASN A 133 -2.59 -0.44 -16.56
N ARG A 134 -2.58 -1.69 -17.00
CA ARG A 134 -3.06 -2.11 -18.33
C ARG A 134 -4.56 -2.33 -18.38
N VAL A 135 -5.11 -2.87 -17.31
CA VAL A 135 -6.54 -3.24 -17.24
C VAL A 135 -7.45 -2.01 -17.15
N GLY A 136 -6.94 -0.91 -16.62
CA GLY A 136 -7.64 0.36 -16.50
C GLY A 136 -8.72 0.38 -15.42
N ASP A 137 -9.21 1.60 -15.12
CA ASP A 137 -10.14 1.86 -14.00
C ASP A 137 -11.51 1.16 -14.19
N GLY A 138 -11.95 0.93 -15.42
CA GLY A 138 -13.24 0.30 -15.71
C GLY A 138 -13.31 -1.16 -15.25
N MET A 139 -12.28 -1.94 -15.58
CA MET A 139 -12.21 -3.34 -15.17
C MET A 139 -11.97 -3.43 -13.65
N PHE A 140 -11.14 -2.56 -13.08
CA PHE A 140 -10.92 -2.50 -11.65
C PHE A 140 -12.22 -2.24 -10.88
N LYS A 141 -13.02 -1.26 -11.29
CA LYS A 141 -14.36 -1.01 -10.73
C LYS A 141 -15.30 -2.22 -10.83
N ARG A 142 -15.22 -2.96 -11.94
CA ARG A 142 -16.00 -4.19 -12.12
C ARG A 142 -15.55 -5.30 -11.17
N MET A 143 -14.23 -5.47 -11.00
CA MET A 143 -13.66 -6.40 -10.03
C MET A 143 -14.07 -6.05 -8.60
N CYS A 144 -13.92 -4.79 -8.18
CA CYS A 144 -14.32 -4.34 -6.85
C CYS A 144 -15.83 -4.56 -6.60
N ARG A 145 -16.70 -4.23 -7.56
CA ARG A 145 -18.15 -4.46 -7.42
C ARG A 145 -18.49 -5.95 -7.29
N ARG A 146 -17.84 -6.81 -8.06
CA ARG A 146 -18.04 -8.25 -7.96
C ARG A 146 -17.55 -8.77 -6.62
N TRP A 147 -16.40 -8.31 -6.19
CA TRP A 147 -15.82 -8.66 -4.91
C TRP A 147 -16.67 -8.20 -3.72
N MET A 148 -17.22 -6.99 -3.73
CA MET A 148 -18.14 -6.50 -2.70
C MET A 148 -19.41 -7.37 -2.59
N LYS A 149 -20.00 -7.77 -3.73
CA LYS A 149 -21.14 -8.70 -3.76
C LYS A 149 -20.80 -10.08 -3.20
N ASP A 150 -19.59 -10.58 -3.44
CA ASP A 150 -19.15 -11.86 -2.89
C ASP A 150 -18.85 -11.76 -1.38
N GLN A 151 -18.46 -10.59 -0.89
CA GLN A 151 -18.28 -10.29 0.53
C GLN A 151 -19.58 -10.31 1.32
N GLU A 152 -20.61 -9.64 0.80
CA GLU A 152 -21.94 -9.64 1.42
C GLU A 152 -22.50 -11.06 1.60
N LYS A 153 -22.06 -11.99 0.72
CA LYS A 153 -22.50 -13.39 0.77
C LYS A 153 -21.64 -14.31 1.65
N ARG A 154 -20.36 -14.04 1.83
CA ARG A 154 -19.38 -15.00 2.42
C ARG A 154 -18.65 -14.51 3.66
N GLY A 155 -18.70 -13.22 4.00
CA GLY A 155 -17.95 -12.66 5.14
C GLY A 155 -16.41 -12.64 5.01
N ASP A 156 -15.83 -13.29 3.99
CA ASP A 156 -14.42 -13.67 3.90
C ASP A 156 -13.56 -12.78 2.96
N GLY A 157 -14.03 -11.64 2.57
CA GLY A 157 -13.39 -10.89 1.48
C GLY A 157 -11.99 -10.37 1.74
N LEU A 158 -11.60 -10.16 2.99
CA LEU A 158 -10.22 -9.80 3.34
C LEU A 158 -9.24 -10.96 3.09
N VAL A 159 -9.71 -12.20 3.21
CA VAL A 159 -8.91 -13.42 2.95
C VAL A 159 -8.55 -13.52 1.47
N TRP A 160 -9.46 -13.15 0.57
CA TRP A 160 -9.21 -13.21 -0.87
C TRP A 160 -8.20 -12.15 -1.34
N ILE A 161 -8.31 -10.90 -0.85
CA ILE A 161 -7.29 -9.87 -1.08
C ILE A 161 -5.94 -10.34 -0.57
N GLY A 162 -5.87 -10.92 0.61
CA GLY A 162 -4.64 -11.48 1.16
C GLY A 162 -3.99 -12.54 0.27
N LYS A 163 -4.79 -13.31 -0.49
CA LYS A 163 -4.28 -14.31 -1.44
C LYS A 163 -3.62 -13.67 -2.66
N LEU A 164 -4.14 -12.56 -3.19
CA LEU A 164 -3.54 -11.84 -4.33
C LEU A 164 -2.12 -11.33 -4.07
N PHE A 165 -1.73 -11.23 -2.80
CA PHE A 165 -0.40 -10.76 -2.39
C PHE A 165 0.56 -11.89 -2.04
N ARG A 166 0.17 -13.16 -2.21
CA ARG A 166 1.05 -14.30 -1.91
C ARG A 166 1.87 -14.69 -3.14
N PRO A 167 3.21 -14.78 -3.04
CA PRO A 167 4.08 -15.19 -4.16
C PRO A 167 3.73 -16.55 -4.75
N ALA A 168 3.10 -17.44 -3.98
CA ALA A 168 2.70 -18.78 -4.40
C ALA A 168 1.66 -18.80 -5.54
N TRP A 169 1.00 -17.69 -5.84
CA TRP A 169 0.03 -17.60 -6.96
C TRP A 169 0.69 -17.41 -8.33
N TYR A 170 1.99 -17.16 -8.36
CA TYR A 170 2.78 -16.85 -9.55
C TYR A 170 3.87 -17.89 -9.83
N LYS A 171 3.77 -19.08 -9.17
CA LYS A 171 4.64 -20.22 -9.44
C LYS A 171 4.08 -21.08 -10.56
#